data_b2ac5c129ca77ff113460303d6370582
#
_entry.id   b2ac5c129ca77ff113460303d6370582
#
_cell.length_a   1.000
_cell.length_b   1.000
_cell.length_c   1.000
_cell.angle_alpha   90.00
_cell.angle_beta   90.00
_cell.angle_gamma   90.00
#
_symmetry.space_group_name_H-M   'P 1'
#
loop_
_entity.id
_entity.type
_entity.pdbx_description
1 polymer ?
#
loop_
_entity_poly.entity_id
_entity_poly.type
_entity_poly.pdbx_seq_one_letter_code
_entity_poly.pdbx_strand_id
1 'polypeptide(L)'
;SGAQANASVFLGLLKPGDTFASLTLSDGGHLSHGLKVNMSGKWFNPVHYPLHYDQNHPYFEQIDYDAVEAVCREHKPKMLMCGYSAYPRVIDFARFREIADTCGALLMADIAHIAGLVATGVHPSPFPHCDIVTTTTHKTLRGPRGGLIMTNDAELSKKINRAVFPGMQGGPLMHIIFAKAIAFGEALKPDFTTYQKQVVANAQA
;
A
#
# COMPACT_ATOMS: atom_id res chain seq x y z
N SER A 1 -10.56 -3.25 -8.16
CA SER A 1 -10.45 -3.12 -6.70
C SER A 1 -9.00 -2.96 -6.27
N GLY A 2 -8.74 -2.53 -5.03
CA GLY A 2 -7.38 -2.46 -4.47
C GLY A 2 -6.71 -3.84 -4.43
N ALA A 3 -7.45 -4.89 -4.08
CA ALA A 3 -6.92 -6.26 -4.10
C ALA A 3 -6.45 -6.68 -5.51
N GLN A 4 -7.15 -6.26 -6.58
CA GLN A 4 -6.72 -6.51 -7.95
C GLN A 4 -5.51 -5.67 -8.34
N ALA A 5 -5.38 -4.44 -7.84
CA ALA A 5 -4.18 -3.63 -8.01
C ALA A 5 -2.97 -4.33 -7.38
N ASN A 6 -3.07 -4.78 -6.13
CA ASN A 6 -2.02 -5.54 -5.46
C ASN A 6 -1.69 -6.84 -6.20
N ALA A 7 -2.71 -7.60 -6.63
CA ALA A 7 -2.53 -8.82 -7.40
C ALA A 7 -1.81 -8.57 -8.74
N SER A 8 -2.09 -7.46 -9.42
CA SER A 8 -1.40 -7.08 -10.66
C SER A 8 0.07 -6.74 -10.42
N VAL A 9 0.38 -6.06 -9.30
CA VAL A 9 1.78 -5.80 -8.91
C VAL A 9 2.51 -7.10 -8.64
N PHE A 10 1.92 -8.01 -7.86
CA PHE A 10 2.52 -9.31 -7.58
C PHE A 10 2.75 -10.13 -8.86
N LEU A 11 1.74 -10.20 -9.74
CA LEU A 11 1.85 -10.91 -11.03
C LEU A 11 2.96 -10.33 -11.92
N GLY A 12 3.16 -9.01 -11.89
CA GLY A 12 4.15 -8.34 -12.74
C GLY A 12 5.57 -8.41 -12.22
N LEU A 13 5.75 -8.51 -10.90
CA LEU A 13 7.05 -8.28 -10.26
C LEU A 13 7.57 -9.47 -9.43
N LEU A 14 6.70 -10.42 -9.07
CA LEU A 14 7.06 -11.60 -8.29
C LEU A 14 6.78 -12.89 -9.09
N LYS A 15 7.45 -13.97 -8.71
CA LYS A 15 7.18 -15.33 -9.18
C LYS A 15 6.50 -16.13 -8.07
N PRO A 16 5.66 -17.12 -8.39
CA PRO A 16 5.13 -18.05 -7.38
C PRO A 16 6.25 -18.58 -6.47
N GLY A 17 6.02 -18.53 -5.16
CA GLY A 17 7.01 -18.91 -4.15
C GLY A 17 7.99 -17.81 -3.74
N ASP A 18 8.02 -16.66 -4.41
CA ASP A 18 8.84 -15.53 -3.96
C ASP A 18 8.37 -15.02 -2.60
N THR A 19 9.34 -14.60 -1.78
CA THR A 19 9.07 -14.03 -0.46
C THR A 19 8.77 -12.54 -0.55
N PHE A 20 7.76 -12.09 0.19
CA PHE A 20 7.53 -10.67 0.46
C PHE A 20 7.23 -10.45 1.94
N ALA A 21 7.57 -9.27 2.47
CA ALA A 21 7.33 -8.90 3.86
C ALA A 21 6.16 -7.92 3.98
N SER A 22 5.32 -8.09 5.00
CA SER A 22 4.12 -7.27 5.24
C SER A 22 3.68 -7.32 6.70
N LEU A 23 2.71 -6.47 7.08
CA LEU A 23 2.03 -6.57 8.37
C LEU A 23 0.89 -7.62 8.30
N THR A 24 0.65 -8.35 9.40
CA THR A 24 -0.45 -9.33 9.44
C THR A 24 -1.82 -8.65 9.41
N LEU A 25 -2.85 -9.41 9.04
CA LEU A 25 -4.24 -8.92 9.08
C LEU A 25 -4.67 -8.56 10.50
N SER A 26 -4.26 -9.34 11.51
CA SER A 26 -4.57 -9.11 12.93
C SER A 26 -4.01 -7.80 13.46
N ASP A 27 -2.91 -7.34 12.91
CA ASP A 27 -2.20 -6.12 13.33
C ASP A 27 -2.60 -4.89 12.49
N GLY A 28 -3.57 -5.04 11.62
CA GLY A 28 -4.08 -3.97 10.78
C GLY A 28 -3.71 -4.05 9.30
N GLY A 29 -3.02 -5.09 8.85
CA GLY A 29 -2.74 -5.35 7.45
C GLY A 29 -4.01 -5.60 6.61
N HIS A 30 -3.85 -5.88 5.33
CA HIS A 30 -4.96 -6.20 4.44
C HIS A 30 -4.90 -7.68 4.04
N LEU A 31 -6.07 -8.28 3.70
CA LEU A 31 -6.09 -9.70 3.26
C LEU A 31 -5.19 -9.98 2.05
N SER A 32 -5.02 -9.03 1.14
CA SER A 32 -4.08 -9.18 0.02
C SER A 32 -2.60 -8.99 0.39
N HIS A 33 -2.30 -8.85 1.69
CA HIS A 33 -0.95 -8.77 2.21
C HIS A 33 -0.46 -10.11 2.79
N GLY A 34 -0.89 -11.23 2.22
CA GLY A 34 -0.38 -12.55 2.57
C GLY A 34 -1.31 -13.43 3.41
N LEU A 35 -2.60 -13.07 3.58
CA LEU A 35 -3.53 -13.95 4.26
C LEU A 35 -3.60 -15.32 3.55
N LYS A 36 -3.46 -16.41 4.29
CA LYS A 36 -3.34 -17.80 3.76
C LYS A 36 -4.43 -18.21 2.76
N VAL A 37 -5.65 -17.69 2.90
CA VAL A 37 -6.75 -18.00 1.98
C VAL A 37 -6.80 -17.06 0.77
N ASN A 38 -6.08 -15.95 0.80
CA ASN A 38 -5.95 -15.02 -0.32
C ASN A 38 -4.93 -15.54 -1.34
N MET A 39 -5.02 -15.09 -2.58
CA MET A 39 -4.06 -15.41 -3.65
C MET A 39 -2.63 -15.11 -3.21
N SER A 40 -2.40 -13.98 -2.52
CA SER A 40 -1.09 -13.57 -2.04
C SER A 40 -0.45 -14.56 -1.06
N GLY A 41 -1.26 -15.17 -0.19
CA GLY A 41 -0.78 -16.20 0.73
C GLY A 41 -0.75 -17.62 0.16
N LYS A 42 -1.42 -17.86 -0.99
CA LYS A 42 -1.42 -19.17 -1.67
C LYS A 42 -0.28 -19.33 -2.67
N TRP A 43 0.09 -18.26 -3.36
CA TRP A 43 1.04 -18.32 -4.46
C TRP A 43 2.44 -17.84 -4.08
N PHE A 44 2.54 -17.04 -3.02
CA PHE A 44 3.79 -16.46 -2.56
C PHE A 44 4.10 -16.90 -1.12
N ASN A 45 5.29 -16.55 -0.65
CA ASN A 45 5.74 -16.83 0.71
C ASN A 45 5.74 -15.53 1.55
N PRO A 46 4.60 -15.17 2.18
CA PRO A 46 4.54 -13.99 3.02
C PRO A 46 5.28 -14.23 4.34
N VAL A 47 6.14 -13.28 4.73
CA VAL A 47 6.70 -13.14 6.06
C VAL A 47 6.17 -11.87 6.70
N HIS A 48 5.97 -11.88 8.01
CA HIS A 48 5.32 -10.78 8.68
C HIS A 48 6.23 -10.14 9.72
N TYR A 49 6.24 -8.79 9.72
CA TYR A 49 6.87 -8.02 10.77
C TYR A 49 5.83 -7.59 11.83
N PRO A 50 6.25 -7.39 13.10
CA PRO A 50 5.35 -7.08 14.20
C PRO A 50 5.13 -5.58 14.41
N LEU A 51 4.22 -5.28 15.34
CA LEU A 51 4.16 -4.03 16.08
C LEU A 51 4.90 -4.18 17.43
N HIS A 52 5.09 -3.09 18.16
CA HIS A 52 5.48 -3.14 19.55
C HIS A 52 4.28 -3.60 20.41
N TYR A 53 4.35 -4.77 20.99
CA TYR A 53 3.25 -5.35 21.80
C TYR A 53 3.40 -5.13 23.31
N ASP A 54 4.56 -4.67 23.79
CA ASP A 54 4.74 -4.33 25.20
C ASP A 54 3.98 -3.04 25.53
N GLN A 55 2.97 -3.14 26.40
CA GLN A 55 2.14 -2.00 26.81
C GLN A 55 2.94 -0.89 27.53
N ASN A 56 4.11 -1.21 28.09
CA ASN A 56 4.99 -0.23 28.73
C ASN A 56 5.96 0.41 27.73
N HIS A 57 6.01 -0.07 26.48
CA HIS A 57 6.89 0.49 25.48
C HIS A 57 6.38 1.85 25.01
N PRO A 58 7.23 2.90 24.85
CA PRO A 58 6.79 4.22 24.43
C PRO A 58 6.14 4.24 23.02
N TYR A 59 6.42 3.23 22.22
CA TYR A 59 5.84 3.04 20.87
C TYR A 59 4.85 1.88 20.82
N PHE A 60 4.16 1.58 21.93
CA PHE A 60 3.14 0.53 21.97
C PHE A 60 2.15 0.66 20.80
N GLU A 61 1.84 -0.45 20.14
CA GLU A 61 1.01 -0.54 18.95
C GLU A 61 1.52 0.26 17.73
N GLN A 62 2.78 0.66 17.71
CA GLN A 62 3.43 1.22 16.53
C GLN A 62 4.30 0.17 15.84
N ILE A 63 4.61 0.41 14.56
CA ILE A 63 5.49 -0.47 13.79
C ILE A 63 6.86 -0.54 14.45
N ASP A 64 7.32 -1.76 14.70
CA ASP A 64 8.67 -2.04 15.17
C ASP A 64 9.63 -2.05 13.96
N TYR A 65 10.20 -0.90 13.63
CA TYR A 65 11.08 -0.77 12.47
C TYR A 65 12.36 -1.60 12.60
N ASP A 66 12.86 -1.84 13.80
CA ASP A 66 14.04 -2.69 14.00
C ASP A 66 13.68 -4.16 13.72
N ALA A 67 12.49 -4.60 14.12
CA ALA A 67 11.99 -5.92 13.76
C ALA A 67 11.68 -6.04 12.25
N VAL A 68 11.18 -4.98 11.60
CA VAL A 68 11.04 -4.94 10.13
C VAL A 68 12.41 -5.19 9.47
N GLU A 69 13.45 -4.50 9.92
CA GLU A 69 14.81 -4.66 9.39
C GLU A 69 15.35 -6.08 9.64
N ALA A 70 15.13 -6.64 10.83
CA ALA A 70 15.52 -8.01 11.16
C ALA A 70 14.84 -9.05 10.24
N VAL A 71 13.52 -8.93 10.04
CA VAL A 71 12.76 -9.78 9.10
C VAL A 71 13.31 -9.66 7.68
N CYS A 72 13.62 -8.44 7.22
CA CYS A 72 14.18 -8.21 5.89
C CYS A 72 15.57 -8.83 5.73
N ARG A 73 16.43 -8.73 6.75
CA ARG A 73 17.78 -9.33 6.72
C ARG A 73 17.74 -10.86 6.73
N GLU A 74 16.84 -11.44 7.54
CA GLU A 74 16.70 -12.89 7.67
C GLU A 74 16.12 -13.52 6.40
N HIS A 75 15.00 -12.98 5.91
CA HIS A 75 14.21 -13.62 4.86
C HIS A 75 14.51 -13.08 3.46
N LYS A 76 15.21 -11.95 3.33
CA LYS A 76 15.59 -11.30 2.06
C LYS A 76 14.42 -11.24 1.08
N PRO A 77 13.29 -10.62 1.47
CA PRO A 77 12.10 -10.56 0.63
C PRO A 77 12.41 -9.79 -0.66
N LYS A 78 11.78 -10.17 -1.76
CA LYS A 78 11.85 -9.41 -3.02
C LYS A 78 11.02 -8.13 -2.98
N MET A 79 10.07 -8.06 -2.07
CA MET A 79 9.20 -6.90 -1.87
C MET A 79 8.93 -6.70 -0.38
N LEU A 80 9.10 -5.47 0.09
CA LEU A 80 8.65 -5.00 1.40
C LEU A 80 7.40 -4.16 1.19
N MET A 81 6.32 -4.52 1.87
CA MET A 81 5.06 -3.80 1.80
C MET A 81 4.83 -2.98 3.06
N CYS A 82 4.40 -1.73 2.89
CA CYS A 82 3.87 -0.88 3.94
C CYS A 82 2.50 -0.32 3.52
N GLY A 83 1.81 0.35 4.47
CA GLY A 83 0.43 0.76 4.25
C GLY A 83 -0.56 -0.34 4.64
N TYR A 84 -1.70 0.06 5.22
CA TYR A 84 -2.51 -0.84 6.03
C TYR A 84 -3.98 -0.51 5.95
N SER A 85 -4.83 -1.46 6.41
CA SER A 85 -6.28 -1.26 6.50
C SER A 85 -6.70 -0.58 7.80
N ALA A 86 -6.03 -0.90 8.90
CA ALA A 86 -6.44 -0.50 10.24
C ALA A 86 -5.24 -0.12 11.12
N TYR A 87 -4.38 0.74 10.60
CA TYR A 87 -3.25 1.31 11.33
C TYR A 87 -3.42 2.84 11.42
N PRO A 88 -3.81 3.37 12.60
CA PRO A 88 -4.20 4.78 12.75
C PRO A 88 -3.01 5.72 13.02
N ARG A 89 -1.80 5.27 12.86
CA ARG A 89 -0.58 6.04 13.13
C ARG A 89 0.06 6.51 11.82
N VAL A 90 0.95 7.47 11.92
CA VAL A 90 1.75 7.95 10.78
C VAL A 90 2.73 6.86 10.36
N ILE A 91 2.88 6.67 9.04
CA ILE A 91 3.83 5.72 8.45
C ILE A 91 5.08 6.49 8.03
N ASP A 92 6.24 6.05 8.50
CA ASP A 92 7.54 6.58 8.06
C ASP A 92 8.02 5.83 6.82
N PHE A 93 7.66 6.35 5.64
CA PHE A 93 8.07 5.77 4.36
C PHE A 93 9.58 5.89 4.11
N ALA A 94 10.24 6.90 4.67
CA ALA A 94 11.69 7.07 4.54
C ALA A 94 12.41 5.94 5.28
N ARG A 95 12.00 5.62 6.51
CA ARG A 95 12.57 4.51 7.27
C ARG A 95 12.33 3.15 6.59
N PHE A 96 11.14 2.95 6.01
CA PHE A 96 10.89 1.76 5.19
C PHE A 96 11.81 1.67 3.97
N ARG A 97 12.13 2.81 3.32
CA ARG A 97 13.08 2.84 2.19
C ARG A 97 14.47 2.42 2.63
N GLU A 98 14.98 2.99 3.71
CA GLU A 98 16.26 2.60 4.28
C GLU A 98 16.34 1.08 4.52
N ILE A 99 15.31 0.51 5.15
CA ILE A 99 15.24 -0.93 5.41
C ILE A 99 15.21 -1.74 4.11
N ALA A 100 14.38 -1.37 3.14
CA ALA A 100 14.28 -2.07 1.87
C ALA A 100 15.62 -2.08 1.12
N ASP A 101 16.39 -1.00 1.20
CA ASP A 101 17.72 -0.89 0.59
C ASP A 101 18.73 -1.88 1.23
N THR A 102 18.61 -2.19 2.53
CA THR A 102 19.50 -3.14 3.20
C THR A 102 19.41 -4.56 2.66
N CYS A 103 18.28 -4.94 2.08
CA CYS A 103 18.04 -6.28 1.54
C CYS A 103 17.78 -6.31 0.02
N GLY A 104 17.80 -5.15 -0.64
CA GLY A 104 17.54 -5.01 -2.08
C GLY A 104 16.07 -5.30 -2.47
N ALA A 105 15.14 -5.10 -1.54
CA ALA A 105 13.71 -5.29 -1.79
C ALA A 105 13.10 -4.10 -2.54
N LEU A 106 12.13 -4.37 -3.42
CA LEU A 106 11.22 -3.33 -3.89
C LEU A 106 10.35 -2.87 -2.72
N LEU A 107 10.19 -1.56 -2.57
CA LEU A 107 9.29 -1.00 -1.57
C LEU A 107 7.93 -0.66 -2.19
N MET A 108 6.87 -1.29 -1.69
CA MET A 108 5.49 -1.05 -2.12
C MET A 108 4.67 -0.46 -0.98
N ALA A 109 3.97 0.65 -1.24
CA ALA A 109 3.00 1.22 -0.30
C ALA A 109 1.57 0.99 -0.78
N ASP A 110 0.75 0.32 0.03
CA ASP A 110 -0.71 0.26 -0.15
C ASP A 110 -1.36 1.35 0.70
N ILE A 111 -1.69 2.48 0.06
CA ILE A 111 -2.28 3.64 0.74
C ILE A 111 -3.79 3.70 0.62
N ALA A 112 -4.46 2.58 0.34
CA ALA A 112 -5.90 2.54 0.05
C ALA A 112 -6.75 3.26 1.11
N HIS A 113 -6.41 3.15 2.39
CA HIS A 113 -7.15 3.78 3.48
C HIS A 113 -6.80 5.26 3.70
N ILE A 114 -5.59 5.67 3.34
CA ILE A 114 -5.06 7.02 3.62
C ILE A 114 -4.83 7.86 2.34
N ALA A 115 -5.22 7.38 1.16
CA ALA A 115 -4.91 8.06 -0.10
C ALA A 115 -5.44 9.49 -0.18
N GLY A 116 -6.61 9.78 0.37
CA GLY A 116 -7.13 11.14 0.46
C GLY A 116 -6.30 12.04 1.38
N LEU A 117 -5.81 11.50 2.50
CA LEU A 117 -4.93 12.20 3.44
C LEU A 117 -3.56 12.49 2.80
N VAL A 118 -3.02 11.51 2.05
CA VAL A 118 -1.75 11.66 1.31
C VAL A 118 -1.91 12.70 0.21
N ALA A 119 -2.97 12.65 -0.59
CA ALA A 119 -3.22 13.57 -1.70
C ALA A 119 -3.33 15.03 -1.24
N THR A 120 -3.72 15.27 0.00
CA THR A 120 -3.91 16.62 0.58
C THR A 120 -2.76 17.05 1.51
N GLY A 121 -1.73 16.22 1.69
CA GLY A 121 -0.61 16.50 2.58
C GLY A 121 -0.94 16.39 4.07
N VAL A 122 -2.10 15.84 4.45
CA VAL A 122 -2.48 15.58 5.85
C VAL A 122 -1.72 14.39 6.43
N HIS A 123 -1.33 13.44 5.56
CA HIS A 123 -0.41 12.34 5.88
C HIS A 123 0.82 12.46 4.96
N PRO A 124 2.03 12.09 5.43
CA PRO A 124 3.22 12.03 4.58
C PRO A 124 2.99 11.23 3.29
N SER A 125 3.65 11.69 2.21
CA SER A 125 3.58 11.00 0.92
C SER A 125 4.54 9.81 0.88
N PRO A 126 4.16 8.66 0.29
CA PRO A 126 5.08 7.57 -0.01
C PRO A 126 6.11 7.96 -1.08
N PHE A 127 5.83 8.97 -1.90
CA PHE A 127 6.80 9.49 -2.85
C PHE A 127 7.74 10.50 -2.19
N PRO A 128 9.05 10.45 -2.48
CA PRO A 128 9.76 9.63 -3.48
C PRO A 128 10.28 8.27 -2.97
N HIS A 129 9.88 7.83 -1.78
CA HIS A 129 10.50 6.70 -1.08
C HIS A 129 10.13 5.32 -1.67
N CYS A 130 8.89 5.17 -2.15
CA CYS A 130 8.38 3.87 -2.61
C CYS A 130 8.52 3.69 -4.10
N ASP A 131 8.91 2.48 -4.53
CA ASP A 131 9.01 2.09 -5.94
C ASP A 131 7.62 1.94 -6.57
N ILE A 132 6.67 1.43 -5.80
CA ILE A 132 5.29 1.19 -6.22
C ILE A 132 4.34 1.71 -5.14
N VAL A 133 3.28 2.40 -5.58
CA VAL A 133 2.19 2.81 -4.71
C VAL A 133 0.88 2.28 -5.27
N THR A 134 0.10 1.58 -4.45
CA THR A 134 -1.24 1.13 -4.80
C THR A 134 -2.29 1.80 -3.93
N THR A 135 -3.48 1.96 -4.47
CA THR A 135 -4.62 2.46 -3.71
C THR A 135 -5.95 1.99 -4.28
N THR A 136 -6.99 2.11 -3.48
CA THR A 136 -8.37 2.16 -3.96
C THR A 136 -8.75 3.61 -4.29
N THR A 137 -9.78 3.77 -5.11
CA THR A 137 -10.33 5.09 -5.42
C THR A 137 -11.61 5.42 -4.62
N HIS A 138 -12.16 4.47 -3.86
CA HIS A 138 -13.49 4.54 -3.23
C HIS A 138 -13.47 4.62 -1.69
N LYS A 139 -12.34 4.95 -1.08
CA LYS A 139 -12.21 5.16 0.38
C LYS A 139 -11.99 6.64 0.67
N THR A 140 -10.89 7.03 1.28
CA THR A 140 -10.61 8.45 1.58
C THR A 140 -10.51 9.34 0.34
N LEU A 141 -10.21 8.79 -0.85
CA LEU A 141 -10.28 9.54 -2.12
C LEU A 141 -11.71 9.85 -2.58
N ARG A 142 -12.74 9.21 -2.00
CA ARG A 142 -14.16 9.50 -2.25
C ARG A 142 -14.59 9.35 -3.72
N GLY A 143 -13.95 8.44 -4.46
CA GLY A 143 -14.25 8.16 -5.86
C GLY A 143 -15.06 6.87 -6.09
N PRO A 144 -15.19 6.42 -7.33
CA PRO A 144 -15.85 5.17 -7.67
C PRO A 144 -15.04 3.95 -7.22
N ARG A 145 -15.68 2.78 -7.13
CA ARG A 145 -14.96 1.52 -6.86
C ARG A 145 -13.95 1.24 -7.96
N GLY A 146 -12.68 1.15 -7.57
CA GLY A 146 -11.58 0.86 -8.46
C GLY A 146 -10.26 0.79 -7.72
N GLY A 147 -9.21 0.44 -8.43
CA GLY A 147 -7.83 0.48 -7.98
C GLY A 147 -7.00 1.43 -8.84
N LEU A 148 -5.84 1.79 -8.32
CA LEU A 148 -4.83 2.59 -9.00
C LEU A 148 -3.46 2.04 -8.61
N ILE A 149 -2.54 2.01 -9.57
CA ILE A 149 -1.14 1.65 -9.35
C ILE A 149 -0.29 2.79 -9.91
N MET A 150 0.68 3.24 -9.16
CA MET A 150 1.55 4.36 -9.51
C MET A 150 3.02 3.95 -9.31
N THR A 151 3.88 4.36 -10.22
CA THR A 151 5.33 4.22 -10.12
C THR A 151 6.01 5.29 -10.96
N ASN A 152 7.18 5.75 -10.53
CA ASN A 152 8.03 6.66 -11.29
C ASN A 152 9.08 5.91 -12.15
N ASP A 153 9.17 4.58 -12.00
CA ASP A 153 10.10 3.74 -12.76
C ASP A 153 9.44 3.23 -14.05
N ALA A 154 10.02 3.56 -15.19
CA ALA A 154 9.51 3.18 -16.50
C ALA A 154 9.54 1.66 -16.75
N GLU A 155 10.52 0.94 -16.23
CA GLU A 155 10.63 -0.52 -16.41
C GLU A 155 9.62 -1.25 -15.52
N LEU A 156 9.42 -0.80 -14.27
CA LEU A 156 8.35 -1.30 -13.41
C LEU A 156 6.99 -1.03 -14.04
N SER A 157 6.78 0.18 -14.59
CA SER A 157 5.54 0.55 -15.29
C SER A 157 5.23 -0.40 -16.45
N LYS A 158 6.21 -0.74 -17.29
CA LYS A 158 6.03 -1.69 -18.40
C LYS A 158 5.60 -3.07 -17.91
N LYS A 159 6.26 -3.59 -16.87
CA LYS A 159 5.94 -4.91 -16.28
C LYS A 159 4.53 -4.90 -15.68
N ILE A 160 4.19 -3.87 -14.90
CA ILE A 160 2.88 -3.72 -14.27
C ILE A 160 1.78 -3.58 -15.32
N ASN A 161 1.98 -2.77 -16.37
CA ASN A 161 1.00 -2.61 -17.44
C ASN A 161 0.68 -3.93 -18.14
N ARG A 162 1.71 -4.77 -18.41
CA ARG A 162 1.51 -6.13 -18.96
C ARG A 162 0.76 -7.04 -17.98
N ALA A 163 1.05 -6.93 -16.70
CA ALA A 163 0.35 -7.70 -15.67
C ALA A 163 -1.11 -7.26 -15.52
N VAL A 164 -1.41 -5.97 -15.67
CA VAL A 164 -2.79 -5.46 -15.68
C VAL A 164 -3.50 -5.94 -16.93
N PHE A 165 -2.96 -5.68 -18.11
CA PHE A 165 -3.53 -6.10 -19.38
C PHE A 165 -2.44 -6.64 -20.31
N PRO A 166 -2.58 -7.85 -20.83
CA PRO A 166 -3.72 -8.78 -20.68
C PRO A 166 -3.62 -9.75 -19.48
N GLY A 167 -2.68 -9.53 -18.54
CA GLY A 167 -2.40 -10.51 -17.48
C GLY A 167 -3.54 -10.74 -16.50
N MET A 168 -4.16 -9.67 -16.00
CA MET A 168 -5.20 -9.73 -14.96
C MET A 168 -6.58 -9.32 -15.47
N GLN A 169 -6.64 -8.39 -16.42
CA GLN A 169 -7.86 -7.77 -16.89
C GLN A 169 -7.99 -7.86 -18.42
N GLY A 170 -9.23 -7.70 -18.91
CA GLY A 170 -9.56 -7.52 -20.31
C GLY A 170 -10.03 -6.09 -20.59
N GLY A 171 -11.16 -5.94 -21.29
CA GLY A 171 -11.73 -4.63 -21.64
C GLY A 171 -11.99 -3.75 -20.41
N PRO A 172 -11.67 -2.46 -20.49
CA PRO A 172 -11.82 -1.54 -19.37
C PRO A 172 -13.28 -1.14 -19.13
N LEU A 173 -13.61 -0.84 -17.88
CA LEU A 173 -14.90 -0.25 -17.49
C LEU A 173 -14.82 1.28 -17.67
N MET A 174 -15.17 1.78 -18.86
CA MET A 174 -15.00 3.20 -19.21
C MET A 174 -15.77 4.15 -18.32
N HIS A 175 -16.98 3.76 -17.86
CA HIS A 175 -17.76 4.57 -16.92
C HIS A 175 -17.03 4.76 -15.57
N ILE A 176 -16.29 3.74 -15.10
CA ILE A 176 -15.47 3.83 -13.88
C ILE A 176 -14.26 4.75 -14.13
N ILE A 177 -13.61 4.65 -15.29
CA ILE A 177 -12.48 5.51 -15.64
C ILE A 177 -12.93 6.98 -15.70
N PHE A 178 -14.07 7.26 -16.31
CA PHE A 178 -14.65 8.61 -16.36
C PHE A 178 -14.98 9.11 -14.93
N ALA A 179 -15.61 8.29 -14.10
CA ALA A 179 -15.93 8.65 -12.73
C ALA A 179 -14.67 8.90 -11.88
N LYS A 180 -13.56 8.18 -12.12
CA LYS A 180 -12.26 8.46 -11.50
C LYS A 180 -11.74 9.84 -11.88
N ALA A 181 -11.83 10.21 -13.17
CA ALA A 181 -11.38 11.52 -13.64
C ALA A 181 -12.13 12.67 -12.93
N ILE A 182 -13.45 12.54 -12.76
CA ILE A 182 -14.27 13.50 -12.02
C ILE A 182 -13.82 13.56 -10.56
N ALA A 183 -13.71 12.41 -9.89
CA ALA A 183 -13.31 12.33 -8.48
C ALA A 183 -11.92 12.94 -8.24
N PHE A 184 -10.96 12.72 -9.15
CA PHE A 184 -9.63 13.31 -9.04
C PHE A 184 -9.67 14.82 -9.26
N GLY A 185 -10.51 15.31 -10.20
CA GLY A 185 -10.77 16.73 -10.38
C GLY A 185 -11.38 17.40 -9.14
N GLU A 186 -12.23 16.68 -8.39
CA GLU A 186 -12.73 17.15 -7.09
C GLU A 186 -11.63 17.13 -6.01
N ALA A 187 -10.81 16.09 -5.97
CA ALA A 187 -9.72 15.95 -5.00
C ALA A 187 -8.62 17.02 -5.14
N LEU A 188 -8.49 17.65 -6.32
CA LEU A 188 -7.58 18.76 -6.57
C LEU A 188 -8.09 20.11 -6.03
N LYS A 189 -9.36 20.20 -5.61
CA LYS A 189 -9.93 21.46 -5.10
C LYS A 189 -9.56 21.69 -3.63
N PRO A 190 -9.43 22.96 -3.19
CA PRO A 190 -9.10 23.30 -1.79
C PRO A 190 -10.08 22.71 -0.75
N ASP A 191 -11.35 22.61 -1.10
CA ASP A 191 -12.39 22.05 -0.23
C ASP A 191 -12.11 20.60 0.15
N PHE A 192 -11.46 19.85 -0.72
CA PHE A 192 -11.07 18.46 -0.44
C PHE A 192 -10.02 18.39 0.67
N THR A 193 -9.09 19.33 0.73
CA THR A 193 -8.12 19.44 1.83
C THR A 193 -8.83 19.74 3.16
N THR A 194 -9.80 20.65 3.16
CA THR A 194 -10.61 20.95 4.34
C THR A 194 -11.38 19.70 4.81
N TYR A 195 -11.97 18.96 3.88
CA TYR A 195 -12.65 17.70 4.16
C TYR A 195 -11.71 16.67 4.82
N GLN A 196 -10.50 16.46 4.29
CA GLN A 196 -9.55 15.49 4.84
C GLN A 196 -9.04 15.89 6.24
N LYS A 197 -8.82 17.18 6.49
CA LYS A 197 -8.51 17.68 7.84
C LYS A 197 -9.65 17.40 8.83
N GLN A 198 -10.90 17.56 8.40
CA GLN A 198 -12.06 17.25 9.23
C GLN A 198 -12.15 15.74 9.52
N VAL A 199 -11.80 14.86 8.56
CA VAL A 199 -11.74 13.40 8.79
C VAL A 199 -10.79 13.06 9.94
N VAL A 200 -9.60 13.68 9.98
CA VAL A 200 -8.64 13.46 11.07
C VAL A 200 -9.15 14.03 12.39
N ALA A 201 -9.68 15.24 12.39
CA ALA A 201 -10.25 15.85 13.61
C ALA A 201 -11.39 15.00 14.21
N ASN A 202 -12.25 14.44 13.37
CA ASN A 202 -13.34 13.55 13.83
C ASN A 202 -12.81 12.22 14.40
N ALA A 203 -11.65 11.74 13.90
CA ALA A 203 -11.04 10.51 14.42
C ALA A 203 -10.30 10.74 15.76
N GLN A 204 -9.99 11.98 16.10
CA GLN A 204 -9.33 12.36 17.36
C GLN A 204 -10.32 12.69 18.48
N ALA A 205 -11.59 12.96 18.14
CA ALA A 205 -12.65 13.30 19.09
C ALA A 205 -13.27 12.04 19.74
#